data_221f54b775f1567136def370280ed67a
#
_entry.id   221f54b775f1567136def370280ed67a
#
_cell.length_a   1.000
_cell.length_b   1.000
_cell.length_c   1.000
_cell.angle_alpha   90.00
_cell.angle_beta   90.00
_cell.angle_gamma   90.00
#
_symmetry.space_group_name_H-M   'P 1'
#
loop_
_entity.id
_entity.type
_entity.pdbx_description
1 polymer ?
#
loop_
_entity_poly.entity_id
_entity_poly.type
_entity_poly.pdbx_seq_one_letter_code
_entity_poly.pdbx_strand_id
1 'polypeptide(L)'
;ILYWVQEYHIDGFRFDLMGLYDVDTMNQIRRELDSLPDGRSILMYGEPWAAEPPQMRRGAVPADKSHVRLLSDRIAIFNDDTRACIKGSVFDMHSTGYINGAWYQETAVRHSFTGWAGPYSPVKLPTQTISYASAHDNFTLWDKLIYAEHKDPHGFDFPDPDCLASNKIAAAIVLLSQGIPFMQAGEEFGRTKRGDGNSYRSPSRINRLEWSRIGLFAELTEYYRGLIQIRHTFRPFRCATGKSIRRMVFSRISEPQMIAFTLPGEAEDPWRMAAVILNASEETRAVALASWEDEPLPKQWDVVADAQHAGVTALRTIENDHITVGSRSILVLADVR
;
A
#
# COMPACT_ATOMS: atom_id res chain seq x y z
N ILE A 1 -5.01 15.26 -23.82
CA ILE A 1 -5.73 14.69 -22.68
C ILE A 1 -7.24 14.70 -22.95
N LEU A 2 -7.87 15.85 -23.21
CA LEU A 2 -9.32 15.94 -23.48
C LEU A 2 -9.78 15.02 -24.61
N TYR A 3 -9.03 14.97 -25.72
CA TYR A 3 -9.29 14.06 -26.85
C TYR A 3 -9.39 12.58 -26.39
N TRP A 4 -8.48 12.11 -25.55
CA TRP A 4 -8.48 10.74 -25.06
C TRP A 4 -9.70 10.42 -24.17
N VAL A 5 -10.13 11.40 -23.36
CA VAL A 5 -11.34 11.24 -22.54
C VAL A 5 -12.60 11.20 -23.42
N GLN A 6 -12.71 12.16 -24.37
CA GLN A 6 -13.93 12.34 -25.16
C GLN A 6 -14.12 11.26 -26.23
N GLU A 7 -13.04 10.86 -26.91
CA GLU A 7 -13.09 9.91 -28.03
C GLU A 7 -12.87 8.45 -27.59
N TYR A 8 -12.02 8.23 -26.55
CA TYR A 8 -11.64 6.89 -26.11
C TYR A 8 -12.19 6.52 -24.73
N HIS A 9 -12.87 7.45 -24.06
CA HIS A 9 -13.51 7.23 -22.74
C HIS A 9 -12.52 6.73 -21.68
N ILE A 10 -11.29 7.28 -21.67
CA ILE A 10 -10.25 6.93 -20.70
C ILE A 10 -10.62 7.48 -19.34
N ASP A 11 -10.56 6.63 -18.29
CA ASP A 11 -10.95 6.94 -16.91
C ASP A 11 -9.83 7.53 -16.06
N GLY A 12 -8.62 7.65 -16.59
CA GLY A 12 -7.50 8.22 -15.83
C GLY A 12 -6.21 8.34 -16.62
N PHE A 13 -5.26 9.10 -16.05
CA PHE A 13 -3.95 9.36 -16.65
C PHE A 13 -2.85 9.17 -15.60
N ARG A 14 -1.83 8.40 -15.97
CA ARG A 14 -0.56 8.31 -15.26
C ARG A 14 0.49 9.13 -16.00
N PHE A 15 1.14 10.05 -15.31
CA PHE A 15 2.22 10.88 -15.85
C PHE A 15 3.57 10.27 -15.51
N ASP A 16 4.28 9.86 -16.53
CA ASP A 16 5.67 9.44 -16.43
C ASP A 16 6.52 10.65 -16.07
N LEU A 17 7.47 10.47 -15.14
CA LEU A 17 8.37 11.54 -14.71
C LEU A 17 7.63 12.89 -14.50
N MET A 18 6.56 12.89 -13.72
CA MET A 18 5.73 14.08 -13.49
C MET A 18 6.53 15.26 -12.95
N GLY A 19 7.65 15.00 -12.27
CA GLY A 19 8.59 16.03 -11.82
C GLY A 19 9.24 16.85 -12.94
N LEU A 20 9.10 16.45 -14.21
CA LEU A 20 9.49 17.25 -15.38
C LEU A 20 8.45 18.31 -15.77
N TYR A 21 7.22 18.22 -15.26
CA TYR A 21 6.16 19.20 -15.44
C TYR A 21 6.14 20.19 -14.29
N ASP A 22 5.59 21.37 -14.52
CA ASP A 22 5.36 22.33 -13.45
C ASP A 22 3.97 22.18 -12.81
N VAL A 23 3.86 22.65 -11.56
CA VAL A 23 2.62 22.60 -10.76
C VAL A 23 1.46 23.29 -11.46
N ASP A 24 1.70 24.43 -12.14
CA ASP A 24 0.64 25.19 -12.81
C ASP A 24 0.05 24.39 -13.96
N THR A 25 0.91 23.75 -14.78
CA THR A 25 0.50 22.86 -15.88
C THR A 25 -0.32 21.69 -15.36
N MET A 26 0.14 20.99 -14.33
CA MET A 26 -0.57 19.85 -13.77
C MET A 26 -1.94 20.27 -13.19
N ASN A 27 -1.99 21.38 -12.47
CA ASN A 27 -3.24 21.92 -11.95
C ASN A 27 -4.18 22.42 -13.05
N GLN A 28 -3.66 22.96 -14.16
CA GLN A 28 -4.48 23.34 -15.31
C GLN A 28 -5.11 22.10 -15.95
N ILE A 29 -4.33 21.04 -16.21
CA ILE A 29 -4.85 19.78 -16.75
C ILE A 29 -5.99 19.26 -15.86
N ARG A 30 -5.82 19.30 -14.54
CA ARG A 30 -6.87 18.86 -13.61
C ARG A 30 -8.14 19.71 -13.70
N ARG A 31 -8.02 21.03 -13.79
CA ARG A 31 -9.18 21.91 -13.97
C ARG A 31 -9.93 21.64 -15.28
N GLU A 32 -9.21 21.45 -16.37
CA GLU A 32 -9.82 21.13 -17.68
C GLU A 32 -10.56 19.79 -17.64
N LEU A 33 -9.98 18.76 -17.01
CA LEU A 33 -10.66 17.50 -16.81
C LEU A 33 -11.90 17.66 -15.93
N ASP A 34 -11.83 18.43 -14.84
CA ASP A 34 -12.96 18.65 -13.92
C ASP A 34 -14.12 19.40 -14.58
N SER A 35 -13.90 20.10 -15.67
CA SER A 35 -14.94 20.82 -16.43
C SER A 35 -15.76 19.90 -17.34
N LEU A 36 -15.31 18.68 -17.59
CA LEU A 36 -16.04 17.71 -18.41
C LEU A 36 -17.21 17.10 -17.63
N PRO A 37 -18.27 16.65 -18.29
CA PRO A 37 -19.26 15.75 -17.70
C PRO A 37 -18.52 14.55 -17.06
N ASP A 38 -18.84 14.22 -15.82
CA ASP A 38 -18.19 13.15 -15.03
C ASP A 38 -16.66 13.28 -14.90
N GLY A 39 -16.07 14.40 -15.31
CA GLY A 39 -14.63 14.64 -15.30
C GLY A 39 -14.00 14.54 -13.90
N ARG A 40 -14.83 14.72 -12.85
CA ARG A 40 -14.39 14.52 -11.47
C ARG A 40 -14.12 13.05 -11.11
N SER A 41 -14.61 12.10 -11.87
CA SER A 41 -14.30 10.66 -11.71
C SER A 41 -12.97 10.27 -12.34
N ILE A 42 -12.44 11.08 -13.28
CA ILE A 42 -11.19 10.80 -13.99
C ILE A 42 -10.00 10.88 -13.03
N LEU A 43 -9.29 9.78 -12.90
CA LEU A 43 -8.11 9.66 -12.05
C LEU A 43 -6.92 10.40 -12.68
N MET A 44 -6.11 11.07 -11.86
CA MET A 44 -4.89 11.73 -12.31
C MET A 44 -3.77 11.51 -11.29
N TYR A 45 -2.67 10.92 -11.72
CA TYR A 45 -1.52 10.65 -10.86
C TYR A 45 -0.23 10.56 -11.67
N GLY A 46 0.92 10.61 -10.99
CA GLY A 46 2.19 10.52 -11.66
C GLY A 46 3.37 10.22 -10.75
N GLU A 47 4.54 10.12 -11.35
CA GLU A 47 5.80 9.93 -10.67
C GLU A 47 6.37 11.28 -10.22
N PRO A 48 6.53 11.51 -8.90
CA PRO A 48 6.96 12.80 -8.37
C PRO A 48 8.48 12.99 -8.41
N TRP A 49 9.12 12.52 -9.46
CA TRP A 49 10.56 12.68 -9.72
C TRP A 49 10.83 12.98 -11.17
N ALA A 50 12.09 13.35 -11.47
CA ALA A 50 12.61 13.57 -12.81
C ALA A 50 13.90 12.76 -12.99
N ALA A 51 14.17 12.28 -14.20
CA ALA A 51 15.40 11.56 -14.52
C ALA A 51 16.63 12.50 -14.58
N GLU A 52 16.37 13.76 -14.85
CA GLU A 52 17.37 14.84 -14.99
C GLU A 52 16.78 16.17 -14.50
N PRO A 53 17.60 17.21 -14.25
CA PRO A 53 17.10 18.51 -13.85
C PRO A 53 16.07 19.05 -14.85
N PRO A 54 14.84 19.42 -14.40
CA PRO A 54 13.80 19.85 -15.33
C PRO A 54 14.13 21.18 -15.99
N GLN A 55 13.92 21.25 -17.31
CA GLN A 55 14.06 22.46 -18.10
C GLN A 55 12.76 23.25 -18.04
N MET A 56 12.66 24.20 -17.10
CA MET A 56 11.43 24.96 -16.85
C MET A 56 11.61 26.46 -17.10
N ARG A 57 10.52 27.15 -17.39
CA ARG A 57 10.49 28.61 -17.43
C ARG A 57 10.91 29.18 -16.05
N ARG A 58 11.49 30.38 -16.07
CA ARG A 58 11.92 31.05 -14.83
C ARG A 58 10.74 31.22 -13.85
N GLY A 59 10.92 30.75 -12.63
CA GLY A 59 9.93 30.85 -11.57
C GLY A 59 8.87 29.73 -11.55
N ALA A 60 8.91 28.78 -12.50
CA ALA A 60 8.06 27.61 -12.45
C ALA A 60 8.50 26.67 -11.31
N VAL A 61 7.54 25.99 -10.70
CA VAL A 61 7.75 25.06 -9.58
C VAL A 61 7.51 23.64 -10.09
N PRO A 62 8.47 22.71 -9.96
CA PRO A 62 8.30 21.34 -10.43
C PRO A 62 7.19 20.62 -9.67
N ALA A 63 6.45 19.77 -10.37
CA ALA A 63 5.42 18.90 -9.77
C ALA A 63 6.08 17.64 -9.18
N ASP A 64 7.06 17.83 -8.33
CA ASP A 64 7.82 16.79 -7.67
C ASP A 64 7.32 16.51 -6.23
N LYS A 65 7.96 15.57 -5.55
CA LYS A 65 7.65 15.13 -4.19
C LYS A 65 7.64 16.28 -3.16
N SER A 66 8.50 17.29 -3.34
CA SER A 66 8.63 18.42 -2.41
C SER A 66 7.47 19.41 -2.54
N HIS A 67 6.79 19.41 -3.67
CA HIS A 67 5.76 20.40 -4.02
C HIS A 67 4.34 19.82 -4.13
N VAL A 68 4.11 18.58 -3.70
CA VAL A 68 2.79 17.92 -3.76
C VAL A 68 1.68 18.75 -3.13
N ARG A 69 2.00 19.47 -2.06
CA ARG A 69 1.02 20.34 -1.39
C ARG A 69 0.51 21.52 -2.23
N LEU A 70 1.20 21.84 -3.32
CA LEU A 70 0.78 22.87 -4.28
C LEU A 70 -0.11 22.28 -5.40
N LEU A 71 -0.10 20.95 -5.57
CA LEU A 71 -0.99 20.26 -6.48
C LEU A 71 -2.44 20.25 -5.93
N SER A 72 -3.38 20.12 -6.86
CA SER A 72 -4.77 19.83 -6.52
C SER A 72 -4.88 18.56 -5.67
N ASP A 73 -5.81 18.53 -4.73
CA ASP A 73 -6.10 17.37 -3.88
C ASP A 73 -6.53 16.12 -4.68
N ARG A 74 -6.72 16.27 -5.99
CA ARG A 74 -7.13 15.24 -6.94
C ARG A 74 -6.03 14.85 -7.94
N ILE A 75 -4.80 15.20 -7.60
CA ILE A 75 -3.59 14.74 -8.30
C ILE A 75 -2.77 13.93 -7.29
N ALA A 76 -2.63 12.64 -7.55
CA ALA A 76 -1.89 11.75 -6.68
C ALA A 76 -0.46 11.52 -7.17
N ILE A 77 0.41 11.13 -6.25
CA ILE A 77 1.80 10.76 -6.54
C ILE A 77 2.08 9.33 -6.11
N PHE A 78 2.96 8.65 -6.83
CA PHE A 78 3.57 7.43 -6.33
C PHE A 78 4.39 7.73 -5.09
N ASN A 79 4.08 7.06 -3.97
CA ASN A 79 4.78 7.26 -2.71
C ASN A 79 5.94 6.26 -2.56
N ASP A 80 7.13 6.70 -2.95
CA ASP A 80 8.35 5.90 -2.88
C ASP A 80 8.82 5.64 -1.44
N ASP A 81 8.42 6.47 -0.46
CA ASP A 81 8.70 6.21 0.96
C ASP A 81 7.92 5.00 1.45
N THR A 82 6.64 4.85 1.05
CA THR A 82 5.85 3.64 1.31
C THR A 82 6.51 2.41 0.69
N ARG A 83 6.88 2.48 -0.59
CA ARG A 83 7.58 1.39 -1.27
C ARG A 83 8.88 0.99 -0.55
N ALA A 84 9.70 1.98 -0.20
CA ALA A 84 11.01 1.75 0.40
C ALA A 84 10.90 1.24 1.84
N CYS A 85 9.99 1.77 2.67
CA CYS A 85 9.83 1.27 4.03
C CYS A 85 9.26 -0.16 4.07
N ILE A 86 8.45 -0.55 3.09
CA ILE A 86 7.92 -1.92 2.98
C ILE A 86 9.06 -2.91 2.70
N LYS A 87 9.78 -2.75 1.58
CA LYS A 87 10.66 -3.80 1.03
C LYS A 87 12.14 -3.44 0.91
N GLY A 88 12.54 -2.27 1.40
CA GLY A 88 13.90 -1.75 1.24
C GLY A 88 14.12 -0.98 -0.06
N SER A 89 15.36 -0.49 -0.25
CA SER A 89 15.75 0.29 -1.43
C SER A 89 15.60 -0.51 -2.72
N VAL A 90 15.12 0.13 -3.77
CA VAL A 90 15.07 -0.46 -5.12
C VAL A 90 16.42 -0.44 -5.83
N PHE A 91 17.37 0.33 -5.31
CA PHE A 91 18.74 0.46 -5.85
C PHE A 91 19.72 -0.53 -5.22
N ASP A 92 19.29 -1.29 -4.22
CA ASP A 92 20.06 -2.34 -3.57
C ASP A 92 19.21 -3.59 -3.41
N MET A 93 19.56 -4.65 -4.15
CA MET A 93 18.80 -5.89 -4.19
C MET A 93 18.73 -6.61 -2.85
N HIS A 94 19.72 -6.42 -1.97
CA HIS A 94 19.81 -7.09 -0.67
C HIS A 94 19.29 -6.24 0.49
N SER A 95 18.98 -4.95 0.28
CA SER A 95 18.45 -4.12 1.34
C SER A 95 17.08 -4.64 1.79
N THR A 96 16.84 -4.62 3.10
CA THR A 96 15.59 -5.04 3.73
C THR A 96 14.70 -3.83 4.02
N GLY A 97 13.40 -4.08 4.14
CA GLY A 97 12.41 -3.15 4.66
C GLY A 97 11.71 -3.75 5.88
N TYR A 98 10.59 -3.15 6.29
CA TYR A 98 9.82 -3.59 7.46
C TYR A 98 9.43 -5.07 7.38
N ILE A 99 9.00 -5.55 6.21
CA ILE A 99 8.44 -6.90 6.03
C ILE A 99 9.48 -8.02 6.08
N ASN A 100 10.76 -7.69 5.97
CA ASN A 100 11.85 -8.65 5.84
C ASN A 100 13.09 -8.26 6.67
N GLY A 101 12.87 -7.77 7.88
CA GLY A 101 13.88 -7.69 8.92
C GLY A 101 14.54 -6.34 9.15
N ALA A 102 14.19 -5.27 8.43
CA ALA A 102 14.74 -3.94 8.74
C ALA A 102 14.19 -3.40 10.06
N TRP A 103 15.10 -2.87 10.87
CA TRP A 103 14.79 -2.22 12.14
C TRP A 103 14.36 -0.76 11.92
N TYR A 104 13.55 -0.23 12.85
CA TYR A 104 13.17 1.19 12.91
C TYR A 104 12.35 1.70 11.71
N GLN A 105 11.60 0.82 11.04
CA GLN A 105 10.69 1.18 9.94
C GLN A 105 9.26 1.46 10.42
N GLU A 106 8.93 1.24 11.68
CA GLU A 106 7.58 1.31 12.23
C GLU A 106 6.93 2.68 12.00
N THR A 107 7.70 3.76 12.17
CA THR A 107 7.20 5.13 11.95
C THR A 107 6.83 5.36 10.50
N ALA A 108 7.65 4.92 9.55
CA ALA A 108 7.38 5.07 8.12
C ALA A 108 6.16 4.22 7.68
N VAL A 109 6.02 3.01 8.23
CA VAL A 109 4.85 2.16 7.97
C VAL A 109 3.58 2.75 8.59
N ARG A 110 3.63 3.35 9.77
CA ARG A 110 2.50 4.10 10.34
C ARG A 110 2.10 5.26 9.43
N HIS A 111 3.06 6.01 8.89
CA HIS A 111 2.78 7.04 7.89
C HIS A 111 2.16 6.46 6.62
N SER A 112 2.58 5.27 6.19
CA SER A 112 1.97 4.58 5.04
C SER A 112 0.49 4.28 5.31
N PHE A 113 0.13 3.79 6.50
CA PHE A 113 -1.27 3.56 6.87
C PHE A 113 -2.10 4.83 6.86
N THR A 114 -1.53 5.98 7.20
CA THR A 114 -2.23 7.28 7.11
C THR A 114 -2.19 7.90 5.71
N GLY A 115 -1.62 7.21 4.71
CA GLY A 115 -1.42 7.75 3.36
C GLY A 115 -0.47 8.94 3.33
N TRP A 116 0.44 9.07 4.32
CA TRP A 116 1.34 10.22 4.49
C TRP A 116 0.59 11.56 4.53
N ALA A 117 -0.69 11.55 4.87
CA ALA A 117 -1.54 12.73 4.84
C ALA A 117 -1.70 13.38 6.22
N GLY A 118 -1.83 14.71 6.22
CA GLY A 118 -2.05 15.47 7.44
C GLY A 118 -1.58 16.92 7.34
N PRO A 119 -1.81 17.73 8.39
CA PRO A 119 -1.50 19.15 8.37
C PRO A 119 0.00 19.45 8.22
N TYR A 120 0.86 18.61 8.76
CA TYR A 120 2.32 18.76 8.71
C TYR A 120 3.01 17.68 7.86
N SER A 121 2.22 16.88 7.16
CA SER A 121 2.71 15.78 6.30
C SER A 121 3.01 16.27 4.89
N PRO A 122 3.77 15.52 4.08
CA PRO A 122 4.08 15.86 2.70
C PRO A 122 2.84 16.08 1.83
N VAL A 123 1.76 15.32 2.06
CA VAL A 123 0.50 15.45 1.34
C VAL A 123 -0.63 15.96 2.25
N LYS A 124 -1.65 16.60 1.69
CA LYS A 124 -2.78 17.15 2.45
C LYS A 124 -3.83 16.07 2.75
N LEU A 125 -4.20 15.30 1.73
CA LEU A 125 -5.26 14.31 1.77
C LEU A 125 -4.78 12.96 1.24
N PRO A 126 -5.39 11.86 1.69
CA PRO A 126 -5.05 10.52 1.19
C PRO A 126 -5.21 10.37 -0.32
N THR A 127 -6.10 11.14 -0.94
CA THR A 127 -6.32 11.17 -2.39
C THR A 127 -5.10 11.60 -3.20
N GLN A 128 -4.09 12.19 -2.57
CA GLN A 128 -2.84 12.59 -3.20
C GLN A 128 -1.74 11.53 -3.15
N THR A 129 -2.02 10.33 -2.62
CA THR A 129 -1.03 9.27 -2.40
C THR A 129 -1.42 7.97 -3.09
N ILE A 130 -0.48 7.42 -3.87
CA ILE A 130 -0.50 6.03 -4.34
C ILE A 130 0.34 5.18 -3.37
N SER A 131 -0.32 4.25 -2.67
CA SER A 131 0.33 3.25 -1.81
C SER A 131 0.68 2.02 -2.64
N TYR A 132 1.95 1.61 -2.67
CA TYR A 132 2.39 0.48 -3.48
C TYR A 132 3.66 -0.18 -2.94
N ALA A 133 3.87 -1.44 -3.29
CA ALA A 133 5.09 -2.19 -2.97
C ALA A 133 5.99 -2.39 -4.20
N SER A 134 5.41 -2.60 -5.38
CA SER A 134 6.15 -2.72 -6.64
C SER A 134 5.40 -2.09 -7.81
N ALA A 135 6.12 -1.81 -8.89
CA ALA A 135 5.61 -1.31 -10.16
C ALA A 135 6.35 -1.99 -11.32
N HIS A 136 6.16 -1.50 -12.56
CA HIS A 136 6.81 -2.07 -13.73
C HIS A 136 8.34 -1.89 -13.74
N ASP A 137 8.85 -0.83 -13.12
CA ASP A 137 10.28 -0.57 -12.95
C ASP A 137 10.86 -1.37 -11.78
N ASN A 138 12.18 -1.56 -11.80
CA ASN A 138 12.95 -2.26 -10.80
C ASN A 138 12.53 -3.74 -10.62
N PHE A 139 12.89 -4.35 -9.49
CA PHE A 139 12.51 -5.71 -9.16
C PHE A 139 11.00 -5.81 -8.88
N THR A 140 10.40 -6.94 -9.26
CA THR A 140 9.09 -7.31 -8.72
C THR A 140 9.18 -7.44 -7.20
N LEU A 141 8.05 -7.42 -6.50
CA LEU A 141 8.08 -7.68 -5.06
C LEU A 141 8.67 -9.06 -4.76
N TRP A 142 8.27 -10.09 -5.54
CA TRP A 142 8.78 -11.44 -5.36
C TRP A 142 10.29 -11.55 -5.54
N ASP A 143 10.84 -11.00 -6.64
CA ASP A 143 12.28 -11.04 -6.89
C ASP A 143 13.05 -10.30 -5.79
N LYS A 144 12.53 -9.18 -5.32
CA LYS A 144 13.15 -8.40 -4.24
C LYS A 144 13.19 -9.17 -2.92
N LEU A 145 12.11 -9.89 -2.59
CA LEU A 145 12.06 -10.72 -1.39
C LEU A 145 13.06 -11.87 -1.47
N ILE A 146 13.11 -12.59 -2.59
CA ILE A 146 14.08 -13.68 -2.79
C ILE A 146 15.52 -13.17 -2.62
N TYR A 147 15.88 -12.01 -3.17
CA TYR A 147 17.22 -11.45 -2.99
C TYR A 147 17.51 -11.00 -1.55
N ALA A 148 16.53 -10.47 -0.86
CA ALA A 148 16.71 -9.94 0.49
C ALA A 148 16.75 -11.07 1.55
N GLU A 149 15.94 -12.13 1.38
CA GLU A 149 15.87 -13.26 2.31
C GLU A 149 16.97 -14.30 2.04
N HIS A 150 17.32 -14.51 0.79
CA HIS A 150 18.27 -15.55 0.38
C HIS A 150 19.49 -14.95 -0.32
N LYS A 151 20.67 -15.45 0.04
CA LYS A 151 21.92 -15.08 -0.63
C LYS A 151 22.06 -15.68 -2.02
N ASP A 152 21.28 -16.74 -2.31
CA ASP A 152 21.27 -17.44 -3.61
C ASP A 152 20.03 -17.05 -4.42
N PRO A 153 20.20 -16.47 -5.62
CA PRO A 153 19.10 -15.96 -6.43
C PRO A 153 18.29 -17.03 -7.20
N HIS A 154 18.42 -18.32 -6.91
CA HIS A 154 17.77 -19.37 -7.70
C HIS A 154 16.33 -19.73 -7.31
N GLY A 155 15.75 -19.08 -6.28
CA GLY A 155 14.42 -19.39 -5.74
C GLY A 155 13.21 -18.73 -6.40
N PHE A 156 13.35 -18.07 -7.56
CA PHE A 156 12.27 -17.28 -8.16
C PHE A 156 11.03 -18.07 -8.61
N ASP A 157 11.20 -19.34 -8.93
CA ASP A 157 10.17 -20.11 -9.61
C ASP A 157 9.15 -20.77 -8.69
N PHE A 158 9.49 -20.97 -7.42
CA PHE A 158 8.66 -21.71 -6.47
C PHE A 158 8.29 -20.86 -5.25
N PRO A 159 7.12 -21.12 -4.62
CA PRO A 159 6.77 -20.50 -3.36
C PRO A 159 7.83 -20.76 -2.28
N ASP A 160 8.22 -19.74 -1.58
CA ASP A 160 9.08 -19.76 -0.40
C ASP A 160 8.26 -19.28 0.79
N PRO A 161 8.21 -19.98 1.92
CA PRO A 161 7.35 -19.65 3.06
C PRO A 161 7.62 -18.28 3.66
N ASP A 162 8.90 -17.89 3.81
CA ASP A 162 9.28 -16.60 4.39
C ASP A 162 8.93 -15.45 3.44
N CYS A 163 9.22 -15.61 2.15
CA CYS A 163 8.85 -14.66 1.12
C CYS A 163 7.32 -14.53 0.97
N LEU A 164 6.56 -15.63 1.12
CA LEU A 164 5.10 -15.59 1.11
C LEU A 164 4.56 -14.81 2.32
N ALA A 165 5.09 -15.05 3.52
CA ALA A 165 4.70 -14.33 4.73
C ALA A 165 5.00 -12.82 4.58
N SER A 166 6.19 -12.48 4.13
CA SER A 166 6.60 -11.08 3.85
C SER A 166 5.71 -10.42 2.78
N ASN A 167 5.35 -11.14 1.71
CA ASN A 167 4.47 -10.64 0.66
C ASN A 167 3.05 -10.37 1.19
N LYS A 168 2.50 -11.23 2.03
CA LYS A 168 1.19 -11.02 2.68
C LYS A 168 1.18 -9.77 3.56
N ILE A 169 2.27 -9.51 4.33
CA ILE A 169 2.39 -8.28 5.12
C ILE A 169 2.47 -7.05 4.19
N ALA A 170 3.24 -7.12 3.09
CA ALA A 170 3.30 -6.03 2.10
C ALA A 170 1.92 -5.72 1.52
N ALA A 171 1.17 -6.76 1.11
CA ALA A 171 -0.19 -6.63 0.62
C ALA A 171 -1.12 -5.96 1.64
N ALA A 172 -1.01 -6.35 2.92
CA ALA A 172 -1.81 -5.74 3.99
C ALA A 172 -1.47 -4.26 4.18
N ILE A 173 -0.18 -3.88 4.17
CA ILE A 173 0.21 -2.47 4.26
C ILE A 173 -0.38 -1.68 3.10
N VAL A 174 -0.28 -2.16 1.86
CA VAL A 174 -0.80 -1.46 0.68
C VAL A 174 -2.33 -1.39 0.69
N LEU A 175 -3.00 -2.52 0.91
CA LEU A 175 -4.46 -2.62 0.74
C LEU A 175 -5.26 -2.08 1.94
N LEU A 176 -4.69 -2.04 3.15
CA LEU A 176 -5.36 -1.52 4.34
C LEU A 176 -4.94 -0.07 4.68
N SER A 177 -4.03 0.52 3.91
CA SER A 177 -3.64 1.92 4.05
C SER A 177 -4.69 2.87 3.48
N GLN A 178 -4.72 4.09 4.00
CA GLN A 178 -5.38 5.21 3.36
C GLN A 178 -4.68 5.56 2.03
N GLY A 179 -5.37 6.27 1.15
CA GLY A 179 -4.85 6.59 -0.17
C GLY A 179 -5.32 5.61 -1.24
N ILE A 180 -4.70 5.68 -2.39
CA ILE A 180 -5.04 4.88 -3.57
C ILE A 180 -4.11 3.66 -3.60
N PRO A 181 -4.61 2.43 -3.44
CA PRO A 181 -3.78 1.25 -3.52
C PRO A 181 -3.39 0.97 -4.97
N PHE A 182 -2.17 0.54 -5.17
CA PHE A 182 -1.65 0.13 -6.48
C PHE A 182 -0.90 -1.19 -6.35
N MET A 183 -1.17 -2.13 -7.23
CA MET A 183 -0.49 -3.42 -7.35
C MET A 183 0.14 -3.54 -8.73
N GLN A 184 1.36 -4.04 -8.81
CA GLN A 184 1.89 -4.52 -10.08
C GLN A 184 1.12 -5.80 -10.49
N ALA A 185 0.66 -5.85 -11.74
CA ALA A 185 -0.03 -7.05 -12.25
C ALA A 185 0.83 -8.31 -12.05
N GLY A 186 0.29 -9.30 -11.35
CA GLY A 186 0.97 -10.53 -10.98
C GLY A 186 1.66 -10.54 -9.62
N GLU A 187 1.63 -9.45 -8.88
CA GLU A 187 2.17 -9.39 -7.52
C GLU A 187 1.49 -10.42 -6.62
N GLU A 188 0.18 -10.62 -6.80
CA GLU A 188 -0.68 -11.55 -6.09
C GLU A 188 -0.42 -13.04 -6.40
N PHE A 189 0.36 -13.33 -7.43
CA PHE A 189 0.80 -14.71 -7.73
C PHE A 189 2.33 -14.82 -7.90
N GLY A 190 3.06 -13.98 -7.16
CA GLY A 190 4.51 -14.07 -7.11
C GLY A 190 5.19 -13.82 -8.46
N ARG A 191 4.71 -12.86 -9.27
CA ARG A 191 5.33 -12.49 -10.55
C ARG A 191 6.82 -12.28 -10.39
N THR A 192 7.59 -12.91 -11.28
CA THR A 192 9.04 -12.76 -11.34
C THR A 192 9.49 -12.23 -12.70
N LYS A 193 10.53 -11.43 -12.69
CA LYS A 193 11.37 -11.08 -13.82
C LYS A 193 12.72 -11.80 -13.73
N ARG A 194 12.79 -12.85 -12.92
CA ARG A 194 13.99 -13.67 -12.65
C ARG A 194 15.18 -12.83 -12.19
N GLY A 195 14.88 -11.84 -11.34
CA GLY A 195 15.88 -10.95 -10.80
C GLY A 195 16.36 -9.84 -11.75
N ASP A 196 15.69 -9.64 -12.88
CA ASP A 196 15.99 -8.51 -13.77
C ASP A 196 15.33 -7.23 -13.28
N GLY A 197 16.10 -6.39 -12.62
CA GLY A 197 15.65 -5.10 -12.07
C GLY A 197 15.56 -3.98 -13.11
N ASN A 198 16.03 -4.19 -14.36
CA ASN A 198 16.02 -3.17 -15.42
C ASN A 198 15.53 -3.75 -16.75
N SER A 199 14.38 -4.38 -16.72
CA SER A 199 13.86 -5.27 -17.76
C SER A 199 13.22 -4.58 -18.97
N TYR A 200 13.27 -3.25 -19.09
CA TYR A 200 12.56 -2.53 -20.15
C TYR A 200 13.00 -2.91 -21.58
N ARG A 201 14.23 -3.39 -21.76
CA ARG A 201 14.76 -3.94 -23.02
C ARG A 201 14.88 -5.46 -23.05
N SER A 202 14.49 -6.10 -21.95
CA SER A 202 14.60 -7.56 -21.85
C SER A 202 13.54 -8.27 -22.69
N PRO A 203 13.82 -9.50 -23.14
CA PRO A 203 12.89 -10.27 -23.97
C PRO A 203 11.54 -10.48 -23.29
N SER A 204 10.51 -10.75 -24.10
CA SER A 204 9.15 -11.00 -23.59
C SER A 204 9.07 -12.13 -22.56
N ARG A 205 9.95 -13.13 -22.62
CA ARG A 205 10.02 -14.23 -21.63
C ARG A 205 10.33 -13.73 -20.20
N ILE A 206 10.96 -12.54 -20.05
CA ILE A 206 11.22 -11.89 -18.75
C ILE A 206 10.02 -11.05 -18.30
N ASN A 207 9.41 -10.32 -19.25
CA ASN A 207 8.37 -9.34 -18.93
C ASN A 207 6.94 -9.88 -18.96
N ARG A 208 6.70 -11.05 -19.58
CA ARG A 208 5.36 -11.65 -19.66
C ARG A 208 4.80 -12.00 -18.28
N LEU A 209 3.48 -12.03 -18.18
CA LEU A 209 2.77 -12.61 -17.05
C LEU A 209 2.68 -14.14 -17.25
N GLU A 210 3.21 -14.88 -16.31
CA GLU A 210 3.14 -16.36 -16.30
C GLU A 210 1.89 -16.80 -15.53
N TRP A 211 0.74 -16.85 -16.20
CA TRP A 211 -0.56 -17.15 -15.59
C TRP A 211 -0.64 -18.51 -14.87
N SER A 212 0.19 -19.47 -15.26
CA SER A 212 0.32 -20.77 -14.57
C SER A 212 0.74 -20.63 -13.11
N ARG A 213 1.39 -19.53 -12.73
CA ARG A 213 1.78 -19.26 -11.34
C ARG A 213 0.58 -19.05 -10.41
N ILE A 214 -0.58 -18.69 -10.92
CA ILE A 214 -1.82 -18.59 -10.09
C ILE A 214 -2.10 -19.90 -9.36
N GLY A 215 -1.96 -21.04 -10.03
CA GLY A 215 -2.13 -22.35 -9.38
C GLY A 215 -1.04 -22.66 -8.36
N LEU A 216 0.19 -22.26 -8.65
CA LEU A 216 1.35 -22.50 -7.77
C LEU A 216 1.31 -21.60 -6.52
N PHE A 217 0.83 -20.35 -6.67
CA PHE A 217 0.69 -19.34 -5.62
C PHE A 217 -0.79 -19.11 -5.21
N ALA A 218 -1.61 -20.16 -5.29
CA ALA A 218 -3.05 -20.03 -5.05
C ALA A 218 -3.37 -19.43 -3.68
N GLU A 219 -2.64 -19.84 -2.65
CA GLU A 219 -2.78 -19.29 -1.29
C GLU A 219 -2.57 -17.77 -1.26
N LEU A 220 -1.52 -17.27 -1.92
CA LEU A 220 -1.21 -15.84 -1.99
C LEU A 220 -2.30 -15.09 -2.75
N THR A 221 -2.76 -15.63 -3.89
CA THR A 221 -3.84 -15.04 -4.69
C THR A 221 -5.13 -14.89 -3.89
N GLU A 222 -5.53 -15.93 -3.15
CA GLU A 222 -6.73 -15.87 -2.29
C GLU A 222 -6.54 -14.88 -1.13
N TYR A 223 -5.33 -14.77 -0.62
CA TYR A 223 -5.00 -13.82 0.45
C TYR A 223 -5.20 -12.36 -0.02
N TYR A 224 -4.67 -12.00 -1.20
CA TYR A 224 -4.91 -10.68 -1.81
C TYR A 224 -6.39 -10.42 -2.05
N ARG A 225 -7.12 -11.41 -2.56
CA ARG A 225 -8.58 -11.31 -2.75
C ARG A 225 -9.29 -11.00 -1.45
N GLY A 226 -8.93 -11.67 -0.37
CA GLY A 226 -9.49 -11.45 0.96
C GLY A 226 -9.19 -10.06 1.52
N LEU A 227 -7.96 -9.55 1.37
CA LEU A 227 -7.61 -8.19 1.79
C LEU A 227 -8.38 -7.12 0.98
N ILE A 228 -8.57 -7.34 -0.33
CA ILE A 228 -9.39 -6.48 -1.17
C ILE A 228 -10.86 -6.47 -0.69
N GLN A 229 -11.40 -7.63 -0.32
CA GLN A 229 -12.76 -7.73 0.25
C GLN A 229 -12.85 -6.96 1.58
N ILE A 230 -11.87 -7.08 2.47
CA ILE A 230 -11.81 -6.31 3.74
C ILE A 230 -11.83 -4.81 3.44
N ARG A 231 -10.94 -4.32 2.55
CA ARG A 231 -10.91 -2.91 2.15
C ARG A 231 -12.23 -2.43 1.56
N HIS A 232 -12.86 -3.26 0.73
CA HIS A 232 -14.15 -2.91 0.11
C HIS A 232 -15.28 -2.84 1.13
N THR A 233 -15.31 -3.78 2.06
CA THR A 233 -16.37 -3.93 3.07
C THR A 233 -16.29 -2.83 4.13
N PHE A 234 -15.10 -2.50 4.63
CA PHE A 234 -14.91 -1.52 5.69
C PHE A 234 -14.43 -0.18 5.10
N ARG A 235 -15.38 0.74 4.87
CA ARG A 235 -15.14 2.04 4.21
C ARG A 235 -14.06 2.91 4.86
N PRO A 236 -13.85 2.90 6.20
CA PRO A 236 -12.79 3.68 6.81
C PRO A 236 -11.38 3.42 6.27
N PHE A 237 -11.07 2.25 5.68
CA PHE A 237 -9.79 2.00 5.00
C PHE A 237 -9.61 2.79 3.69
N ARG A 238 -10.67 3.37 3.12
CA ARG A 238 -10.65 4.10 1.84
C ARG A 238 -11.28 5.49 1.92
N CYS A 239 -11.06 6.17 3.05
CA CYS A 239 -11.63 7.49 3.30
C CYS A 239 -10.83 8.58 2.56
N ALA A 240 -11.46 9.25 1.60
CA ALA A 240 -10.84 10.30 0.80
C ALA A 240 -10.59 11.61 1.57
N THR A 241 -11.32 11.86 2.66
CA THR A 241 -11.33 13.17 3.35
C THR A 241 -10.36 13.29 4.52
N GLY A 242 -9.61 12.23 4.83
CA GLY A 242 -8.77 12.16 6.01
C GLY A 242 -9.52 12.05 7.35
N LYS A 243 -10.85 11.87 7.34
CA LYS A 243 -11.64 11.67 8.57
C LYS A 243 -11.20 10.44 9.35
N SER A 244 -11.00 9.32 8.64
CA SER A 244 -10.53 8.06 9.23
C SER A 244 -9.13 8.19 9.85
N ILE A 245 -8.23 8.97 9.24
CA ILE A 245 -6.88 9.19 9.76
C ILE A 245 -6.92 9.80 11.15
N ARG A 246 -7.80 10.76 11.38
CA ARG A 246 -7.93 11.42 12.69
C ARG A 246 -8.48 10.50 13.79
N ARG A 247 -9.18 9.44 13.40
CA ARG A 247 -9.76 8.43 14.30
C ARG A 247 -8.92 7.16 14.41
N MET A 248 -7.87 7.04 13.60
CA MET A 248 -6.94 5.91 13.65
C MET A 248 -6.03 6.05 14.86
N VAL A 249 -6.05 5.07 15.77
CA VAL A 249 -5.26 5.09 17.00
C VAL A 249 -4.22 4.00 16.98
N PHE A 250 -2.97 4.40 16.89
CA PHE A 250 -1.84 3.49 16.99
C PHE A 250 -1.56 3.12 18.45
N SER A 251 -1.53 1.83 18.72
CA SER A 251 -1.15 1.31 20.04
C SER A 251 0.32 1.62 20.36
N ARG A 252 0.59 1.83 21.65
CA ARG A 252 1.97 1.99 22.14
C ARG A 252 2.60 0.62 22.28
N ILE A 253 3.47 0.29 21.36
CA ILE A 253 4.20 -0.98 21.31
C ILE A 253 5.69 -0.66 21.43
N SER A 254 6.38 -1.30 22.37
CA SER A 254 7.82 -1.15 22.60
C SER A 254 8.65 -2.13 21.77
N GLU A 255 8.05 -3.24 21.39
CA GLU A 255 8.70 -4.29 20.63
C GLU A 255 8.96 -3.83 19.18
N PRO A 256 10.18 -4.01 18.68
CA PRO A 256 10.51 -3.66 17.30
C PRO A 256 9.74 -4.55 16.31
N GLN A 257 9.57 -4.04 15.09
CA GLN A 257 8.90 -4.73 13.98
C GLN A 257 7.41 -5.04 14.25
N MET A 258 6.81 -4.33 15.21
CA MET A 258 5.41 -4.45 15.57
C MET A 258 4.65 -3.15 15.31
N ILE A 259 3.47 -3.27 14.72
CA ILE A 259 2.52 -2.16 14.57
C ILE A 259 1.13 -2.68 14.88
N ALA A 260 0.37 -1.91 15.65
CA ALA A 260 -1.05 -2.14 15.79
C ALA A 260 -1.80 -0.82 15.82
N PHE A 261 -2.99 -0.81 15.24
CA PHE A 261 -3.91 0.32 15.34
C PHE A 261 -5.36 -0.14 15.32
N THR A 262 -6.22 0.68 15.87
CA THR A 262 -7.68 0.57 15.78
C THR A 262 -8.24 1.66 14.88
N LEU A 263 -9.35 1.39 14.24
CA LEU A 263 -10.05 2.29 13.36
C LEU A 263 -11.55 2.11 13.52
N PRO A 264 -12.28 3.10 14.09
CA PRO A 264 -13.73 3.05 14.23
C PRO A 264 -14.45 3.16 12.88
N GLY A 265 -15.54 2.39 12.73
CA GLY A 265 -16.45 2.47 11.62
C GLY A 265 -17.47 3.61 11.75
N GLU A 266 -18.15 3.93 10.68
CA GLU A 266 -19.31 4.82 10.67
C GLU A 266 -20.60 4.02 10.96
N ALA A 267 -21.71 4.71 11.17
CA ALA A 267 -22.98 4.07 11.54
C ALA A 267 -23.46 3.01 10.52
N GLU A 268 -23.18 3.24 9.23
CA GLU A 268 -23.60 2.36 8.14
C GLU A 268 -22.58 1.28 7.77
N ASP A 269 -21.40 1.27 8.43
CA ASP A 269 -20.41 0.23 8.19
C ASP A 269 -20.84 -1.08 8.89
N PRO A 270 -20.57 -2.24 8.31
CA PRO A 270 -20.94 -3.53 8.92
C PRO A 270 -20.14 -3.82 10.18
N TRP A 271 -18.99 -3.18 10.38
CA TRP A 271 -18.14 -3.28 11.56
C TRP A 271 -18.17 -1.97 12.36
N ARG A 272 -18.32 -2.08 13.68
CA ARG A 272 -18.19 -0.92 14.58
C ARG A 272 -16.77 -0.43 14.66
N MET A 273 -15.81 -1.37 14.61
CA MET A 273 -14.39 -1.09 14.70
C MET A 273 -13.60 -2.18 13.97
N ALA A 274 -12.46 -1.82 13.40
CA ALA A 274 -11.45 -2.76 12.96
C ALA A 274 -10.15 -2.53 13.73
N ALA A 275 -9.37 -3.60 13.95
CA ALA A 275 -7.99 -3.49 14.39
C ALA A 275 -7.08 -4.21 13.39
N VAL A 276 -5.92 -3.63 13.13
CA VAL A 276 -4.88 -4.20 12.26
C VAL A 276 -3.61 -4.32 13.09
N ILE A 277 -3.04 -5.51 13.11
CA ILE A 277 -1.82 -5.81 13.84
C ILE A 277 -0.83 -6.43 12.84
N LEU A 278 0.36 -5.88 12.76
CA LEU A 278 1.46 -6.39 11.96
C LEU A 278 2.58 -6.84 12.89
N ASN A 279 3.09 -8.01 12.66
CA ASN A 279 4.29 -8.55 13.30
C ASN A 279 5.26 -9.02 12.21
N ALA A 280 6.28 -8.23 11.92
CA ALA A 280 7.34 -8.59 10.99
C ALA A 280 8.51 -9.31 11.68
N SER A 281 8.45 -9.51 13.01
CA SER A 281 9.47 -10.23 13.77
C SER A 281 9.35 -11.75 13.62
N GLU A 282 10.39 -12.46 14.04
CA GLU A 282 10.43 -13.93 14.01
C GLU A 282 9.76 -14.59 15.23
N GLU A 283 9.19 -13.81 16.13
CA GLU A 283 8.58 -14.32 17.37
C GLU A 283 7.07 -14.02 17.42
N THR A 284 6.33 -14.89 18.06
CA THR A 284 4.94 -14.59 18.42
C THR A 284 4.88 -13.54 19.52
N ARG A 285 4.03 -12.53 19.35
CA ARG A 285 3.94 -11.38 20.25
C ARG A 285 2.52 -11.19 20.78
N ALA A 286 2.41 -10.77 22.03
CA ALA A 286 1.16 -10.30 22.63
C ALA A 286 0.98 -8.81 22.36
N VAL A 287 -0.25 -8.37 22.18
CA VAL A 287 -0.59 -6.98 21.85
C VAL A 287 -1.75 -6.48 22.68
N ALA A 288 -1.59 -5.28 23.25
CA ALA A 288 -2.68 -4.51 23.84
C ALA A 288 -3.10 -3.40 22.84
N LEU A 289 -4.37 -3.38 22.49
CA LEU A 289 -4.93 -2.35 21.60
C LEU A 289 -5.24 -1.07 22.36
N ALA A 290 -5.23 0.05 21.67
CA ALA A 290 -5.69 1.34 22.15
C ALA A 290 -6.94 1.80 21.40
N SER A 291 -7.81 2.56 22.07
CA SER A 291 -9.04 3.10 21.49
C SER A 291 -8.96 4.61 21.29
N TRP A 292 -9.83 5.13 20.41
CA TRP A 292 -9.98 6.56 20.15
C TRP A 292 -10.99 7.18 21.13
N GLU A 293 -10.54 8.19 21.89
CA GLU A 293 -11.39 8.93 22.84
C GLU A 293 -12.27 8.03 23.71
N ASP A 294 -13.59 8.21 23.68
CA ASP A 294 -14.58 7.49 24.46
C ASP A 294 -15.12 6.23 23.76
N GLU A 295 -14.56 5.81 22.64
CA GLU A 295 -14.98 4.59 21.94
C GLU A 295 -14.35 3.35 22.60
N PRO A 296 -15.10 2.58 23.42
CA PRO A 296 -14.54 1.44 24.14
C PRO A 296 -14.16 0.31 23.18
N LEU A 297 -13.05 -0.38 23.48
CA LEU A 297 -12.71 -1.61 22.78
C LEU A 297 -13.77 -2.69 23.07
N PRO A 298 -14.11 -3.51 22.09
CA PRO A 298 -15.01 -4.64 22.29
C PRO A 298 -14.36 -5.67 23.24
N LYS A 299 -15.18 -6.47 23.93
CA LYS A 299 -14.68 -7.57 24.77
C LYS A 299 -14.12 -8.71 23.93
N GLN A 300 -14.71 -8.92 22.77
CA GLN A 300 -14.37 -9.98 21.82
C GLN A 300 -14.22 -9.40 20.41
N TRP A 301 -13.37 -10.03 19.63
CA TRP A 301 -13.12 -9.69 18.24
C TRP A 301 -13.30 -10.92 17.34
N ASP A 302 -13.88 -10.71 16.18
CA ASP A 302 -13.84 -11.66 15.09
C ASP A 302 -12.53 -11.49 14.31
N VAL A 303 -11.75 -12.56 14.22
CA VAL A 303 -10.56 -12.61 13.38
C VAL A 303 -11.01 -12.79 11.94
N VAL A 304 -10.70 -11.83 11.07
CA VAL A 304 -11.07 -11.85 9.65
C VAL A 304 -9.86 -12.00 8.72
N ALA A 305 -8.65 -11.79 9.24
CA ALA A 305 -7.42 -12.20 8.57
C ALA A 305 -6.36 -12.61 9.60
N ASP A 306 -5.56 -13.62 9.24
CA ASP A 306 -4.41 -14.12 10.00
C ASP A 306 -3.27 -14.51 9.06
N ALA A 307 -2.28 -15.28 9.52
CA ALA A 307 -1.12 -15.68 8.70
C ALA A 307 -1.49 -16.47 7.42
N GLN A 308 -2.63 -17.17 7.41
CA GLN A 308 -3.01 -18.09 6.34
C GLN A 308 -4.15 -17.57 5.48
N HIS A 309 -5.14 -16.92 6.10
CA HIS A 309 -6.38 -16.54 5.44
C HIS A 309 -6.70 -15.06 5.63
N ALA A 310 -7.34 -14.48 4.65
CA ALA A 310 -7.95 -13.15 4.73
C ALA A 310 -9.33 -13.18 4.10
N GLY A 311 -10.27 -12.40 4.63
CA GLY A 311 -11.63 -12.29 4.11
C GLY A 311 -12.52 -11.46 5.01
N VAL A 312 -13.83 -11.61 4.86
CA VAL A 312 -14.83 -10.86 5.65
C VAL A 312 -15.66 -11.76 6.58
N THR A 313 -15.46 -13.07 6.45
CA THR A 313 -16.07 -14.06 7.33
C THR A 313 -15.15 -14.33 8.52
N ALA A 314 -15.69 -14.38 9.71
CA ALA A 314 -14.92 -14.70 10.91
C ALA A 314 -14.27 -16.09 10.79
N LEU A 315 -12.97 -16.16 10.99
CA LEU A 315 -12.21 -17.40 11.07
C LEU A 315 -12.34 -18.00 12.48
N ARG A 316 -12.37 -17.15 13.50
CA ARG A 316 -12.54 -17.45 14.91
C ARG A 316 -12.83 -16.17 15.68
N THR A 317 -13.30 -16.30 16.93
CA THR A 317 -13.45 -15.18 17.87
C THR A 317 -12.38 -15.26 18.95
N ILE A 318 -11.85 -14.12 19.36
CA ILE A 318 -10.84 -14.00 20.43
C ILE A 318 -11.23 -12.92 21.43
N GLU A 319 -10.78 -13.08 22.69
CA GLU A 319 -10.97 -12.08 23.74
C GLU A 319 -9.98 -10.92 23.56
N ASN A 320 -10.42 -9.70 23.89
CA ASN A 320 -9.60 -8.49 23.71
C ASN A 320 -8.32 -8.45 24.58
N ASP A 321 -8.33 -9.09 25.73
CA ASP A 321 -7.21 -9.14 26.69
C ASP A 321 -6.18 -10.24 26.37
N HIS A 322 -6.44 -11.08 25.37
CA HIS A 322 -5.59 -12.20 24.95
C HIS A 322 -5.22 -12.17 23.47
N ILE A 323 -4.91 -10.99 22.93
CA ILE A 323 -4.53 -10.86 21.53
C ILE A 323 -3.06 -11.24 21.35
N THR A 324 -2.82 -12.29 20.54
CA THR A 324 -1.48 -12.69 20.11
C THR A 324 -1.42 -12.75 18.59
N VAL A 325 -0.28 -12.34 18.03
CA VAL A 325 0.00 -12.39 16.60
C VAL A 325 1.26 -13.21 16.34
N GLY A 326 1.17 -14.14 15.41
CA GLY A 326 2.27 -15.04 15.05
C GLY A 326 3.47 -14.28 14.48
N SER A 327 4.60 -14.97 14.40
CA SER A 327 5.79 -14.46 13.69
C SER A 327 5.47 -14.19 12.21
N ARG A 328 6.11 -13.19 11.62
CA ARG A 328 5.98 -12.80 10.20
C ARG A 328 4.53 -12.88 9.70
N SER A 329 3.60 -12.22 10.42
CA SER A 329 2.17 -12.31 10.10
C SER A 329 1.40 -11.03 10.37
N ILE A 330 0.18 -11.02 9.89
CA ILE A 330 -0.81 -10.00 10.24
C ILE A 330 -1.96 -10.63 11.01
N LEU A 331 -2.68 -9.77 11.71
CA LEU A 331 -3.99 -10.09 12.27
C LEU A 331 -4.93 -8.93 12.00
N VAL A 332 -6.06 -9.19 11.36
CA VAL A 332 -7.13 -8.20 11.19
C VAL A 332 -8.32 -8.66 12.00
N LEU A 333 -8.76 -7.78 12.86
CA LEU A 333 -9.88 -8.00 13.79
C LEU A 333 -11.04 -7.09 13.42
N ALA A 334 -12.25 -7.61 13.53
CA ALA A 334 -13.49 -6.89 13.30
C ALA A 334 -14.42 -6.99 14.49
N ASP A 335 -15.00 -5.88 14.90
CA ASP A 335 -16.15 -5.82 15.80
C ASP A 335 -17.41 -5.71 14.91
N VAL A 336 -18.00 -6.85 14.59
CA VAL A 336 -19.15 -6.96 13.70
C VAL A 336 -20.43 -6.49 14.38
N ARG A 337 -21.30 -5.76 13.66
CA ARG A 337 -22.59 -5.25 14.17
C ARG A 337 -23.65 -6.34 14.26
#